data_c8c6975aae7a117186210c22484b9bf6
#
_entry.id   c8c6975aae7a117186210c22484b9bf6
#
_cell.length_a   1.000
_cell.length_b   1.000
_cell.length_c   1.000
_cell.angle_alpha   90.00
_cell.angle_beta   90.00
_cell.angle_gamma   90.00
#
_symmetry.space_group_name_H-M   'P 1'
#
loop_
_entity.id
_entity.type
_entity.pdbx_description
1 polymer ?
#
loop_
_entity_poly.entity_id
_entity_poly.type
_entity_poly.pdbx_seq_one_letter_code
_entity_poly.pdbx_strand_id
1 'polypeptide(L)'
;VAAADQTILDALESAEIEKNGHPVLHRGQAVFTLIEHEELHQETLSYMWHRLPFSKKNQDVEAGKIIEGVMPASTRIRVPAGRARLGARPEEIPFGWDNEFPCFEVDVPSFRIDQHNVTNQEYLEFVKAGGYQEPRWWEEADWDWLAKFGVAHPSFWIYQDGAWFWRGMFRTFALPAS
;
A
#
# COMPACT_ATOMS: atom_id res chain seq x y z
N VAL A 1 3.80 13.84 -26.32
CA VAL A 1 3.80 14.39 -24.97
C VAL A 1 3.52 15.88 -25.04
N ALA A 2 4.40 16.76 -25.54
CA ALA A 2 4.21 18.23 -25.51
C ALA A 2 2.88 18.74 -26.09
N ALA A 3 2.37 18.13 -27.17
CA ALA A 3 1.09 18.55 -27.75
C ALA A 3 -0.11 18.15 -26.86
N ALA A 4 -0.03 17.00 -26.19
CA ALA A 4 -1.05 16.58 -25.24
C ALA A 4 -1.03 17.46 -23.98
N ASP A 5 0.16 17.78 -23.48
CA ASP A 5 0.34 18.68 -22.33
C ASP A 5 -0.25 20.06 -22.63
N GLN A 6 0.00 20.61 -23.81
CA GLN A 6 -0.58 21.91 -24.21
C GLN A 6 -2.11 21.85 -24.28
N THR A 7 -2.66 20.77 -24.83
CA THR A 7 -4.13 20.62 -24.91
C THR A 7 -4.75 20.57 -23.49
N ILE A 8 -4.09 19.92 -22.53
CA ILE A 8 -4.54 19.87 -21.13
C ILE A 8 -4.48 21.26 -20.51
N LEU A 9 -3.38 22.00 -20.70
CA LEU A 9 -3.22 23.35 -20.18
C LEU A 9 -4.28 24.30 -20.76
N ASP A 10 -4.52 24.28 -22.08
CA ASP A 10 -5.55 25.08 -22.73
C ASP A 10 -6.95 24.74 -22.18
N ALA A 11 -7.22 23.45 -21.93
CA ALA A 11 -8.48 23.03 -21.35
C ALA A 11 -8.65 23.51 -19.89
N LEU A 12 -7.60 23.46 -19.08
CA LEU A 12 -7.62 23.96 -17.69
C LEU A 12 -7.80 25.48 -17.64
N GLU A 13 -7.21 26.23 -18.57
CA GLU A 13 -7.35 27.69 -18.64
C GLU A 13 -8.77 28.14 -19.12
N SER A 14 -9.41 27.32 -19.93
CA SER A 14 -10.70 27.69 -20.56
C SER A 14 -11.93 27.07 -19.90
N ALA A 15 -11.77 25.94 -19.15
CA ALA A 15 -12.88 25.23 -18.55
C ALA A 15 -13.34 25.85 -17.22
N GLU A 16 -14.65 25.85 -17.01
CA GLU A 16 -15.24 26.15 -15.70
C GLU A 16 -15.12 24.89 -14.81
N ILE A 17 -13.90 24.60 -14.31
CA ILE A 17 -13.56 23.36 -13.60
C ILE A 17 -14.35 23.12 -12.30
N GLU A 18 -15.08 24.11 -11.82
CA GLU A 18 -15.95 24.03 -10.64
C GLU A 18 -17.43 24.29 -10.97
N LYS A 19 -17.85 23.98 -12.18
CA LYS A 19 -19.20 24.25 -12.66
C LYS A 19 -20.26 23.51 -11.86
N ASN A 20 -21.01 24.25 -11.06
CA ASN A 20 -22.09 23.70 -10.25
C ASN A 20 -23.15 22.99 -11.09
N GLY A 21 -23.58 21.80 -10.64
CA GLY A 21 -24.59 20.99 -11.31
C GLY A 21 -24.11 20.27 -12.57
N HIS A 22 -22.85 20.44 -12.97
CA HIS A 22 -22.27 19.67 -14.08
C HIS A 22 -21.83 18.29 -13.58
N PRO A 23 -22.15 17.18 -14.27
CA PRO A 23 -21.90 15.83 -13.77
C PRO A 23 -20.43 15.51 -13.46
N VAL A 24 -19.48 16.14 -14.18
CA VAL A 24 -18.04 15.88 -14.00
C VAL A 24 -17.21 17.10 -13.58
N LEU A 25 -17.78 18.32 -13.62
CA LEU A 25 -17.07 19.55 -13.24
C LEU A 25 -17.52 20.09 -11.86
N HIS A 26 -18.62 19.56 -11.33
CA HIS A 26 -19.09 19.95 -10.00
C HIS A 26 -18.00 19.73 -8.96
N ARG A 27 -17.65 20.78 -8.21
CA ARG A 27 -16.60 20.75 -7.18
C ARG A 27 -15.23 20.29 -7.66
N GLY A 28 -14.89 20.51 -8.92
CA GLY A 28 -13.61 20.13 -9.48
C GLY A 28 -13.39 18.60 -9.64
N GLN A 29 -14.44 17.79 -9.60
CA GLN A 29 -14.34 16.32 -9.59
C GLN A 29 -13.46 15.78 -10.72
N ALA A 30 -13.56 16.31 -11.93
CA ALA A 30 -12.73 15.85 -13.05
C ALA A 30 -11.23 16.07 -12.79
N VAL A 31 -10.87 17.22 -12.24
CA VAL A 31 -9.46 17.56 -11.94
C VAL A 31 -8.91 16.64 -10.84
N PHE A 32 -9.64 16.49 -9.74
CA PHE A 32 -9.24 15.59 -8.65
C PHE A 32 -9.13 14.14 -9.13
N THR A 33 -10.11 13.66 -9.91
CA THR A 33 -10.07 12.31 -10.50
C THR A 33 -8.80 12.09 -11.33
N LEU A 34 -8.41 13.06 -12.15
CA LEU A 34 -7.19 12.94 -12.97
C LEU A 34 -5.92 12.92 -12.13
N ILE A 35 -5.85 13.75 -11.08
CA ILE A 35 -4.69 13.77 -10.16
C ILE A 35 -4.56 12.44 -9.43
N GLU A 36 -5.61 11.97 -8.79
CA GLU A 36 -5.63 10.70 -8.06
C GLU A 36 -5.31 9.52 -8.98
N HIS A 37 -5.85 9.51 -10.19
CA HIS A 37 -5.59 8.47 -11.17
C HIS A 37 -4.12 8.46 -11.62
N GLU A 38 -3.49 9.62 -11.78
CA GLU A 38 -2.06 9.71 -12.10
C GLU A 38 -1.19 9.21 -10.94
N GLU A 39 -1.55 9.50 -9.70
CA GLU A 39 -0.86 8.97 -8.51
C GLU A 39 -0.98 7.45 -8.41
N LEU A 40 -2.13 6.86 -8.75
CA LEU A 40 -2.32 5.41 -8.85
C LEU A 40 -1.38 4.77 -9.89
N HIS A 41 -1.17 5.45 -11.03
CA HIS A 41 -0.20 4.99 -12.03
C HIS A 41 1.23 5.05 -11.51
N GLN A 42 1.61 6.11 -10.79
CA GLN A 42 2.94 6.22 -10.18
C GLN A 42 3.19 5.12 -9.14
N GLU A 43 2.22 4.81 -8.30
CA GLU A 43 2.29 3.69 -7.37
C GLU A 43 2.47 2.36 -8.12
N THR A 44 1.64 2.11 -9.14
CA THR A 44 1.71 0.90 -9.96
C THR A 44 3.09 0.74 -10.61
N LEU A 45 3.62 1.80 -11.20
CA LEU A 45 4.96 1.80 -11.78
C LEU A 45 6.05 1.53 -10.73
N SER A 46 5.88 2.03 -9.51
CA SER A 46 6.86 1.83 -8.43
C SER A 46 7.02 0.36 -8.07
N TYR A 47 5.93 -0.40 -7.89
CA TYR A 47 6.08 -1.83 -7.58
C TYR A 47 6.42 -2.69 -8.81
N MET A 48 6.04 -2.29 -10.02
CA MET A 48 6.54 -2.92 -11.25
C MET A 48 8.05 -2.73 -11.38
N TRP A 49 8.53 -1.50 -11.14
CA TRP A 49 9.96 -1.19 -11.11
C TRP A 49 10.70 -2.00 -10.04
N HIS A 50 10.09 -2.17 -8.86
CA HIS A 50 10.67 -2.98 -7.80
C HIS A 50 10.97 -4.42 -8.27
N ARG A 51 10.09 -5.01 -9.08
CA ARG A 51 10.24 -6.36 -9.61
C ARG A 51 11.29 -6.50 -10.71
N LEU A 52 11.69 -5.43 -11.39
CA LEU A 52 12.71 -5.49 -12.42
C LEU A 52 14.06 -6.00 -11.86
N PRO A 53 14.83 -6.79 -12.64
CA PRO A 53 16.20 -7.14 -12.27
C PRO A 53 17.05 -5.91 -12.01
N PHE A 54 17.98 -5.97 -11.04
CA PHE A 54 18.83 -4.83 -10.72
C PHE A 54 19.63 -4.34 -11.93
N SER A 55 20.07 -5.25 -12.81
CA SER A 55 20.79 -4.92 -14.05
C SER A 55 19.97 -4.11 -15.07
N LYS A 56 18.65 -4.01 -14.90
CA LYS A 56 17.76 -3.22 -15.76
C LYS A 56 17.40 -1.88 -15.15
N LYS A 57 17.93 -1.55 -13.96
CA LYS A 57 17.69 -0.31 -13.25
C LYS A 57 18.89 0.60 -13.37
N ASN A 58 18.64 1.90 -13.56
CA ASN A 58 19.69 2.89 -13.41
C ASN A 58 20.03 3.01 -11.91
N GLN A 59 21.30 2.73 -11.55
CA GLN A 59 21.77 2.72 -10.16
C GLN A 59 22.32 4.07 -9.70
N ASP A 60 22.28 5.09 -10.53
CA ASP A 60 22.77 6.44 -10.19
C ASP A 60 21.87 7.18 -9.19
N VAL A 61 20.79 6.57 -8.79
CA VAL A 61 19.95 7.10 -7.71
C VAL A 61 20.56 6.69 -6.38
N GLU A 62 20.88 7.66 -5.55
CA GLU A 62 21.27 7.45 -4.15
C GLU A 62 20.22 6.58 -3.46
N ALA A 63 20.49 5.28 -3.36
CA ALA A 63 19.59 4.36 -2.71
C ALA A 63 19.41 4.82 -1.27
N GLY A 64 18.19 5.18 -0.89
CA GLY A 64 17.88 5.71 0.43
C GLY A 64 18.55 4.85 1.51
N LYS A 65 19.14 5.48 2.49
CA LYS A 65 19.74 4.80 3.64
C LYS A 65 18.60 4.12 4.40
N ILE A 66 18.74 2.82 4.67
CA ILE A 66 17.89 2.21 5.69
C ILE A 66 18.28 2.90 7.00
N ILE A 67 17.31 3.49 7.65
CA ILE A 67 17.49 4.01 9.00
C ILE A 67 17.53 2.79 9.90
N GLU A 68 18.73 2.43 10.37
CA GLU A 68 18.88 1.43 11.41
C GLU A 68 18.29 2.02 12.69
N GLY A 69 17.26 1.41 13.21
CA GLY A 69 16.58 1.80 14.44
C GLY A 69 16.61 0.68 15.47
N VAL A 70 16.44 1.05 16.73
CA VAL A 70 16.16 0.06 17.78
C VAL A 70 14.72 -0.38 17.61
N MET A 71 14.49 -1.69 17.60
CA MET A 71 13.14 -2.24 17.52
C MET A 71 12.29 -1.68 18.65
N PRO A 72 11.15 -1.06 18.38
CA PRO A 72 10.30 -0.53 19.43
C PRO A 72 9.73 -1.68 20.27
N ALA A 73 9.57 -1.45 21.58
CA ALA A 73 8.90 -2.42 22.44
C ALA A 73 7.46 -2.63 21.94
N SER A 74 7.10 -3.88 21.68
CA SER A 74 5.73 -4.23 21.27
C SER A 74 4.76 -3.95 22.41
N THR A 75 3.86 -2.99 22.22
CA THR A 75 2.81 -2.63 23.16
C THR A 75 1.46 -2.80 22.51
N ARG A 76 0.55 -3.51 23.14
CA ARG A 76 -0.83 -3.64 22.70
C ARG A 76 -1.69 -2.55 23.30
N ILE A 77 -2.27 -1.75 22.45
CA ILE A 77 -3.21 -0.68 22.81
C ILE A 77 -4.61 -1.28 22.89
N ARG A 78 -5.32 -1.02 24.01
CA ARG A 78 -6.73 -1.37 24.14
C ARG A 78 -7.59 -0.25 23.54
N VAL A 79 -8.38 -0.60 22.53
CA VAL A 79 -9.43 0.28 21.99
C VAL A 79 -10.75 -0.13 22.65
N PRO A 80 -11.44 0.78 23.37
CA PRO A 80 -12.72 0.47 23.97
C PRO A 80 -13.81 0.24 22.91
N ALA A 81 -14.88 -0.45 23.28
CA ALA A 81 -16.06 -0.55 22.43
C ALA A 81 -16.66 0.85 22.18
N GLY A 82 -17.14 1.06 20.98
CA GLY A 82 -17.74 2.34 20.59
C GLY A 82 -18.30 2.31 19.17
N ARG A 83 -18.83 3.44 18.76
CA ARG A 83 -19.30 3.64 17.39
C ARG A 83 -18.17 4.21 16.53
N ALA A 84 -17.89 3.59 15.42
CA ALA A 84 -16.95 4.07 14.42
C ALA A 84 -17.73 4.61 13.22
N ARG A 85 -17.29 5.76 12.72
CA ARG A 85 -17.79 6.33 11.47
C ARG A 85 -16.90 5.86 10.32
N LEU A 86 -17.50 5.23 9.32
CA LEU A 86 -16.86 4.78 8.10
C LEU A 86 -17.41 5.57 6.92
N GLY A 87 -16.55 5.75 5.91
CA GLY A 87 -16.88 6.56 4.74
C GLY A 87 -16.93 8.07 5.04
N ALA A 88 -17.28 8.83 4.02
CA ALA A 88 -17.34 10.28 4.07
C ALA A 88 -18.70 10.83 3.59
N ARG A 89 -18.94 12.10 3.87
CA ARG A 89 -20.02 12.86 3.25
C ARG A 89 -19.43 13.77 2.17
N PRO A 90 -20.10 13.91 1.01
CA PRO A 90 -19.58 14.76 -0.07
C PRO A 90 -19.27 16.21 0.35
N GLU A 91 -19.97 16.72 1.40
CA GLU A 91 -19.79 18.09 1.89
C GLU A 91 -18.57 18.25 2.80
N GLU A 92 -18.03 17.14 3.32
CA GLU A 92 -16.95 17.14 4.31
C GLU A 92 -15.55 17.06 3.69
N ILE A 93 -15.46 16.56 2.46
CA ILE A 93 -14.19 16.39 1.74
C ILE A 93 -14.26 16.97 0.32
N PRO A 94 -13.15 17.51 -0.20
CA PRO A 94 -13.14 18.11 -1.53
C PRO A 94 -13.38 17.09 -2.64
N PHE A 95 -12.87 15.88 -2.48
CA PHE A 95 -12.97 14.78 -3.42
C PHE A 95 -13.07 13.44 -2.68
N GLY A 96 -13.70 12.44 -3.30
CA GLY A 96 -13.71 11.05 -2.89
C GLY A 96 -14.21 10.19 -4.03
N TRP A 97 -13.73 8.95 -4.07
CA TRP A 97 -14.23 7.93 -4.99
C TRP A 97 -15.61 7.47 -4.57
N ASP A 98 -16.37 6.89 -5.48
CA ASP A 98 -17.75 6.43 -5.24
C ASP A 98 -17.88 5.43 -4.09
N ASN A 99 -16.87 4.58 -3.88
CA ASN A 99 -16.80 3.61 -2.79
C ASN A 99 -16.48 4.22 -1.41
N GLU A 100 -16.13 5.50 -1.34
CA GLU A 100 -15.90 6.22 -0.08
C GLU A 100 -17.21 6.81 0.48
N PHE A 101 -18.31 6.74 -0.28
CA PHE A 101 -19.63 7.21 0.11
C PHE A 101 -20.66 6.07 0.17
N PRO A 102 -21.72 6.21 0.97
CA PRO A 102 -21.98 7.26 1.95
C PRO A 102 -21.24 7.04 3.26
N CYS A 103 -21.24 8.08 4.09
CA CYS A 103 -20.86 7.95 5.50
C CYS A 103 -21.90 7.11 6.25
N PHE A 104 -21.45 6.15 7.05
CA PHE A 104 -22.30 5.35 7.93
C PHE A 104 -21.59 5.01 9.24
N GLU A 105 -22.34 4.59 10.23
CA GLU A 105 -21.80 4.24 11.54
C GLU A 105 -21.98 2.75 11.82
N VAL A 106 -20.96 2.16 12.46
CA VAL A 106 -20.97 0.76 12.90
C VAL A 106 -20.59 0.67 14.37
N ASP A 107 -21.19 -0.28 15.08
CA ASP A 107 -20.77 -0.61 16.43
C ASP A 107 -19.54 -1.51 16.38
N VAL A 108 -18.45 -1.07 17.02
CA VAL A 108 -17.19 -1.81 17.08
C VAL A 108 -17.00 -2.32 18.51
N PRO A 109 -16.86 -3.64 18.72
CA PRO A 109 -16.57 -4.18 20.06
C PRO A 109 -15.17 -3.76 20.51
N SER A 110 -14.89 -3.84 21.82
CA SER A 110 -13.54 -3.57 22.30
C SER A 110 -12.53 -4.56 21.72
N PHE A 111 -11.37 -4.06 21.30
CA PHE A 111 -10.29 -4.89 20.76
C PHE A 111 -8.93 -4.40 21.24
N ARG A 112 -7.91 -5.17 20.93
CA ARG A 112 -6.50 -4.78 21.09
C ARG A 112 -5.82 -4.75 19.75
N ILE A 113 -4.99 -3.74 19.54
CA ILE A 113 -4.18 -3.59 18.34
C ILE A 113 -2.73 -3.35 18.75
N ASP A 114 -1.80 -3.90 18.01
CA ASP A 114 -0.39 -3.62 18.24
C ASP A 114 -0.08 -2.17 17.84
N GLN A 115 0.76 -1.49 18.62
CA GLN A 115 1.11 -0.08 18.41
C GLN A 115 1.86 0.13 17.08
N HIS A 116 2.61 -0.87 16.66
CA HIS A 116 3.41 -0.87 15.44
C HIS A 116 3.00 -2.02 14.54
N ASN A 117 3.27 -1.88 13.26
CA ASN A 117 3.11 -2.96 12.30
C ASN A 117 4.02 -4.14 12.70
N VAL A 118 3.62 -5.35 12.32
CA VAL A 118 4.45 -6.55 12.46
C VAL A 118 5.78 -6.32 11.76
N THR A 119 6.87 -6.52 12.46
CA THR A 119 8.22 -6.34 11.94
C THR A 119 8.66 -7.53 11.09
N ASN A 120 9.67 -7.32 10.25
CA ASN A 120 10.29 -8.42 9.51
C ASN A 120 10.83 -9.51 10.45
N GLN A 121 11.32 -9.16 11.63
CA GLN A 121 11.82 -10.11 12.62
C GLN A 121 10.69 -11.00 13.15
N GLU A 122 9.57 -10.41 13.56
CA GLU A 122 8.42 -11.16 14.07
C GLU A 122 7.83 -12.06 12.97
N TYR A 123 7.74 -11.54 11.75
CA TYR A 123 7.24 -12.33 10.63
C TYR A 123 8.20 -13.46 10.22
N LEU A 124 9.50 -13.26 10.37
CA LEU A 124 10.51 -14.29 10.14
C LEU A 124 10.37 -15.49 11.12
N GLU A 125 9.98 -15.23 12.35
CA GLU A 125 9.67 -16.32 13.30
C GLU A 125 8.47 -17.16 12.85
N PHE A 126 7.42 -16.51 12.27
CA PHE A 126 6.31 -17.23 11.67
C PHE A 126 6.76 -18.10 10.48
N VAL A 127 7.60 -17.55 9.59
CA VAL A 127 8.15 -18.31 8.45
C VAL A 127 8.97 -19.49 8.91
N LYS A 128 9.88 -19.29 9.87
CA LYS A 128 10.73 -20.36 10.43
C LYS A 128 9.94 -21.43 11.18
N ALA A 129 8.85 -21.04 11.82
CA ALA A 129 7.94 -21.97 12.49
C ALA A 129 7.07 -22.81 11.53
N GLY A 130 7.29 -22.67 10.22
CA GLY A 130 6.54 -23.41 9.21
C GLY A 130 5.19 -22.78 8.83
N GLY A 131 5.03 -21.49 9.03
CA GLY A 131 3.79 -20.79 8.75
C GLY A 131 3.26 -20.98 7.32
N TYR A 132 4.13 -21.14 6.35
CA TYR A 132 3.79 -21.48 4.96
C TYR A 132 3.71 -22.98 4.66
N GLN A 133 3.88 -23.85 5.65
CA GLN A 133 3.86 -25.31 5.52
C GLN A 133 2.68 -25.96 6.22
N GLU A 134 1.95 -25.17 7.02
CA GLU A 134 0.88 -25.66 7.89
C GLU A 134 -0.48 -25.08 7.41
N PRO A 135 -1.37 -25.91 6.84
CA PRO A 135 -2.67 -25.45 6.32
C PRO A 135 -3.56 -24.82 7.40
N ARG A 136 -3.40 -25.19 8.66
CA ARG A 136 -4.22 -24.68 9.78
C ARG A 136 -4.10 -23.17 10.02
N TRP A 137 -3.13 -22.49 9.41
CA TRP A 137 -2.93 -21.04 9.52
C TRP A 137 -3.58 -20.24 8.39
N TRP A 138 -4.19 -20.94 7.44
CA TRP A 138 -4.73 -20.37 6.22
C TRP A 138 -6.18 -20.76 6.03
N GLU A 139 -6.98 -19.91 5.45
CA GLU A 139 -8.26 -20.29 4.89
C GLU A 139 -8.03 -21.25 3.72
N GLU A 140 -8.99 -22.14 3.44
CA GLU A 140 -8.85 -23.19 2.42
C GLU A 140 -8.47 -22.61 1.04
N ALA A 141 -9.11 -21.52 0.62
CA ALA A 141 -8.84 -20.86 -0.66
C ALA A 141 -7.43 -20.26 -0.74
N ASP A 142 -6.95 -19.70 0.38
CA ASP A 142 -5.60 -19.13 0.47
C ASP A 142 -4.54 -20.22 0.46
N TRP A 143 -4.80 -21.33 1.15
CA TRP A 143 -3.92 -22.49 1.14
C TRP A 143 -3.77 -23.09 -0.25
N ASP A 144 -4.88 -23.25 -0.98
CA ASP A 144 -4.89 -23.74 -2.36
C ASP A 144 -4.10 -22.80 -3.28
N TRP A 145 -4.23 -21.50 -3.08
CA TRP A 145 -3.45 -20.50 -3.81
C TRP A 145 -1.96 -20.60 -3.51
N LEU A 146 -1.56 -20.72 -2.23
CA LEU A 146 -0.17 -20.92 -1.83
C LEU A 146 0.44 -22.17 -2.49
N ALA A 147 -0.28 -23.28 -2.44
CA ALA A 147 0.15 -24.55 -3.03
C ALA A 147 0.27 -24.44 -4.56
N LYS A 148 -0.72 -23.83 -5.22
CA LYS A 148 -0.77 -23.65 -6.66
C LYS A 148 0.41 -22.82 -7.19
N PHE A 149 0.80 -21.78 -6.46
CA PHE A 149 1.87 -20.86 -6.89
C PHE A 149 3.21 -21.12 -6.20
N GLY A 150 3.31 -22.15 -5.35
CA GLY A 150 4.53 -22.51 -4.64
C GLY A 150 5.06 -21.41 -3.72
N VAL A 151 4.14 -20.67 -3.08
CA VAL A 151 4.49 -19.55 -2.21
C VAL A 151 4.94 -20.08 -0.84
N ALA A 152 6.17 -19.78 -0.46
CA ALA A 152 6.78 -20.27 0.79
C ALA A 152 7.26 -19.13 1.72
N HIS A 153 7.19 -17.89 1.28
CA HIS A 153 7.61 -16.69 2.00
C HIS A 153 7.15 -15.43 1.25
N PRO A 154 7.26 -14.23 1.82
CA PRO A 154 6.96 -12.99 1.13
C PRO A 154 7.76 -12.81 -0.17
N SER A 155 7.14 -12.22 -1.21
CA SER A 155 7.68 -12.14 -2.58
C SER A 155 9.06 -11.49 -2.70
N PHE A 156 9.40 -10.58 -1.78
CA PHE A 156 10.69 -9.88 -1.81
C PHE A 156 11.68 -10.39 -0.76
N TRP A 157 11.38 -11.53 -0.15
CA TRP A 157 12.32 -12.22 0.71
C TRP A 157 13.10 -13.27 -0.09
N ILE A 158 14.36 -13.42 0.25
CA ILE A 158 15.27 -14.36 -0.40
C ILE A 158 15.95 -15.17 0.69
N TYR A 159 15.93 -16.50 0.56
CA TYR A 159 16.75 -17.39 1.40
C TYR A 159 17.95 -17.83 0.61
N GLN A 160 19.14 -17.46 1.05
CA GLN A 160 20.39 -17.78 0.38
C GLN A 160 21.50 -18.01 1.41
N ASP A 161 22.32 -19.06 1.21
CA ASP A 161 23.48 -19.40 2.03
C ASP A 161 23.18 -19.49 3.54
N GLY A 162 22.00 -20.01 3.90
CA GLY A 162 21.57 -20.18 5.28
C GLY A 162 21.03 -18.90 5.94
N ALA A 163 20.90 -17.81 5.23
CA ALA A 163 20.42 -16.53 5.73
C ALA A 163 19.23 -15.98 4.91
N TRP A 164 18.42 -15.16 5.57
CA TRP A 164 17.32 -14.44 4.95
C TRP A 164 17.72 -13.02 4.58
N PHE A 165 17.21 -12.58 3.43
CA PHE A 165 17.42 -11.24 2.91
C PHE A 165 16.10 -10.64 2.42
N TRP A 166 15.98 -9.32 2.48
CA TRP A 166 14.95 -8.57 1.80
C TRP A 166 15.51 -7.90 0.54
N ARG A 167 14.81 -8.13 -0.58
CA ARG A 167 15.13 -7.50 -1.86
C ARG A 167 14.48 -6.11 -1.92
N GLY A 168 15.26 -5.08 -1.64
CA GLY A 168 14.84 -3.69 -1.82
C GLY A 168 14.83 -3.28 -3.30
N MET A 169 14.55 -2.00 -3.54
CA MET A 169 14.43 -1.44 -4.88
C MET A 169 15.73 -1.59 -5.70
N PHE A 170 16.89 -1.31 -5.11
CA PHE A 170 18.18 -1.27 -5.80
C PHE A 170 19.22 -2.23 -5.24
N ARG A 171 19.03 -2.77 -4.07
CA ARG A 171 19.96 -3.69 -3.41
C ARG A 171 19.23 -4.62 -2.45
N THR A 172 19.95 -5.62 -1.99
CA THR A 172 19.47 -6.60 -1.02
C THR A 172 19.99 -6.26 0.37
N PHE A 173 19.19 -6.53 1.40
CA PHE A 173 19.50 -6.28 2.80
C PHE A 173 19.33 -7.56 3.59
N ALA A 174 20.21 -7.79 4.59
CA ALA A 174 20.04 -8.92 5.50
C ALA A 174 18.78 -8.75 6.36
N LEU A 175 18.09 -9.84 6.63
CA LEU A 175 16.99 -9.91 7.61
C LEU A 175 17.50 -10.53 8.91
N PRO A 176 16.92 -10.12 10.03
CA PRO A 176 15.94 -9.08 10.19
C PRO A 176 16.54 -7.69 10.00
N ALA A 177 16.00 -6.94 9.04
CA ALA A 177 16.22 -5.51 9.00
C ALA A 177 15.24 -4.91 10.02
N SER A 178 15.76 -4.44 11.14
CA SER A 178 14.99 -3.73 12.16
C SER A 178 14.58 -2.36 11.64
#